data_e3a21304311db1c93a5756b03b9ed2b5
#
_entry.id   e3a21304311db1c93a5756b03b9ed2b5
#
_cell.length_a   1.000
_cell.length_b   1.000
_cell.length_c   1.000
_cell.angle_alpha   90.00
_cell.angle_beta   90.00
_cell.angle_gamma   90.00
#
_symmetry.space_group_name_H-M   'P 1'
#
loop_
_entity.id
_entity.type
_entity.pdbx_description
1 polymer ?
#
loop_
_entity_poly.entity_id
_entity_poly.type
_entity_poly.pdbx_seq_one_letter_code
_entity_poly.pdbx_strand_id
1 'polypeptide(L)'
;MRQLGFCFICITFVSMNRKIEMIVGEILNRKPSDLNLIALLKEKNGGDEGLRCLPVLVGPFEAQTIIVSLFNHKVRPGIYDLYLDTLKQFDGHLVEIDIYRISGGIFYSHLYVEREGNISYINCRTADALSLAVRSNTPIFIEEDLLERNCVRLQPDGAYSLPITTASTKVLKEAMEQAIATENYEFAARLRDEINSRGQADESDMDLI
;
A
#
# COMPACT_ATOMS: atom_id res chain seq x y z
N MET A 1 -46.33 -37.82 14.82
CA MET A 1 -45.06 -37.36 15.41
C MET A 1 -44.13 -36.97 14.27
N ARG A 2 -44.01 -35.67 13.94
CA ARG A 2 -43.11 -35.13 12.94
C ARG A 2 -42.03 -34.37 13.70
N GLN A 3 -40.81 -34.87 13.66
CA GLN A 3 -39.64 -34.17 14.17
C GLN A 3 -39.30 -33.01 13.26
N LEU A 4 -39.36 -31.79 13.78
CA LEU A 4 -38.85 -30.57 13.17
C LEU A 4 -37.32 -30.55 13.38
N GLY A 5 -36.59 -30.79 12.31
CA GLY A 5 -35.15 -30.57 12.27
C GLY A 5 -34.85 -29.07 12.32
N PHE A 6 -34.28 -28.62 13.42
CA PHE A 6 -33.68 -27.29 13.53
C PHE A 6 -32.41 -27.22 12.65
N CYS A 7 -32.54 -26.55 11.52
CA CYS A 7 -31.37 -26.17 10.72
C CYS A 7 -30.65 -25.05 11.43
N PHE A 8 -29.51 -25.35 12.07
CA PHE A 8 -28.58 -24.36 12.56
C PHE A 8 -27.97 -23.65 11.34
N ILE A 9 -28.49 -22.49 10.99
CA ILE A 9 -27.84 -21.57 10.08
C ILE A 9 -26.61 -21.06 10.83
N CYS A 10 -25.46 -21.64 10.49
CA CYS A 10 -24.15 -21.12 10.90
C CYS A 10 -23.97 -19.78 10.17
N ILE A 11 -24.36 -18.69 10.82
CA ILE A 11 -24.02 -17.34 10.36
C ILE A 11 -22.54 -17.19 10.61
N THR A 12 -21.71 -17.55 9.63
CA THR A 12 -20.34 -17.10 9.56
C THR A 12 -20.39 -15.58 9.50
N PHE A 13 -20.06 -14.93 10.60
CA PHE A 13 -19.73 -13.50 10.62
C PHE A 13 -18.49 -13.34 9.74
N VAL A 14 -18.69 -13.15 8.44
CA VAL A 14 -17.67 -12.55 7.58
C VAL A 14 -17.58 -11.12 8.08
N SER A 15 -16.53 -10.82 8.81
CA SER A 15 -16.14 -9.44 9.12
C SER A 15 -16.04 -8.73 7.76
N MET A 16 -17.04 -7.91 7.44
CA MET A 16 -16.97 -7.02 6.29
C MET A 16 -15.92 -5.96 6.66
N ASN A 17 -14.63 -6.25 6.40
CA ASN A 17 -13.58 -5.26 6.53
C ASN A 17 -13.96 -4.07 5.67
N ARG A 18 -14.11 -2.92 6.32
CA ARG A 18 -14.47 -1.67 5.66
C ARG A 18 -13.30 -1.25 4.77
N LYS A 19 -13.57 -0.99 3.49
CA LYS A 19 -12.61 -0.41 2.56
C LYS A 19 -12.60 1.11 2.70
N ILE A 20 -11.42 1.67 2.80
CA ILE A 20 -11.17 3.12 2.87
C ILE A 20 -10.60 3.57 1.53
N GLU A 21 -11.22 4.58 0.93
CA GLU A 21 -10.71 5.18 -0.30
C GLU A 21 -9.54 6.12 0.00
N MET A 22 -8.44 5.92 -0.72
CA MET A 22 -7.21 6.67 -0.58
C MET A 22 -6.93 7.51 -1.83
N ILE A 23 -6.27 8.64 -1.64
CA ILE A 23 -5.74 9.46 -2.74
C ILE A 23 -4.24 9.62 -2.57
N VAL A 24 -3.51 9.70 -3.67
CA VAL A 24 -2.09 10.01 -3.64
C VAL A 24 -1.93 11.50 -3.34
N GLY A 25 -1.34 11.84 -2.19
CA GLY A 25 -1.15 13.20 -1.73
C GLY A 25 0.14 13.81 -2.23
N GLU A 26 1.28 13.27 -1.84
CA GLU A 26 2.60 13.81 -2.15
C GLU A 26 3.68 12.74 -2.20
N ILE A 27 4.80 13.08 -2.83
CA ILE A 27 6.02 12.24 -2.84
C ILE A 27 7.06 12.89 -1.95
N LEU A 28 7.54 12.14 -0.96
CA LEU A 28 8.52 12.58 0.00
C LEU A 28 9.89 11.97 -0.30
N ASN A 29 10.91 12.78 -0.18
CA ASN A 29 12.30 12.33 -0.22
C ASN A 29 12.93 12.53 1.15
N ARG A 30 13.36 11.44 1.80
CA ARG A 30 13.98 11.50 3.14
C ARG A 30 15.40 12.07 3.11
N LYS A 31 16.19 11.71 2.10
CA LYS A 31 17.55 12.20 1.88
C LYS A 31 17.80 12.28 0.37
N PRO A 32 18.50 13.30 -0.13
CA PRO A 32 18.81 13.42 -1.56
C PRO A 32 19.59 12.24 -2.15
N SER A 33 20.27 11.46 -1.31
CA SER A 33 21.01 10.25 -1.70
C SER A 33 20.18 8.96 -1.71
N ASP A 34 18.94 8.99 -1.18
CA ASP A 34 18.10 7.80 -1.12
C ASP A 34 17.40 7.59 -2.47
N LEU A 35 17.57 6.39 -3.03
CA LEU A 35 16.85 5.97 -4.23
C LEU A 35 15.39 5.60 -3.93
N ASN A 36 15.05 5.40 -2.66
CA ASN A 36 13.70 5.07 -2.22
C ASN A 36 12.95 6.34 -1.82
N LEU A 37 11.90 6.63 -2.55
CA LEU A 37 10.96 7.71 -2.31
C LEU A 37 9.72 7.16 -1.59
N ILE A 38 8.93 8.03 -0.99
CA ILE A 38 7.72 7.64 -0.28
C ILE A 38 6.53 8.35 -0.93
N ALA A 39 5.60 7.58 -1.47
CA ALA A 39 4.28 8.08 -1.84
C ALA A 39 3.41 8.10 -0.58
N LEU A 40 2.97 9.28 -0.17
CA LEU A 40 2.06 9.45 0.95
C LEU A 40 0.62 9.45 0.44
N LEU A 41 -0.10 8.37 0.73
CA LEU A 41 -1.52 8.28 0.42
C LEU A 41 -2.31 8.86 1.59
N LYS A 42 -3.32 9.66 1.29
CA LYS A 42 -4.21 10.29 2.28
C LYS A 42 -5.60 9.70 2.15
N GLU A 43 -6.29 9.53 3.27
CA GLU A 43 -7.69 9.14 3.30
C GLU A 43 -8.53 10.21 2.60
N LYS A 44 -9.31 9.84 1.57
CA LYS A 44 -10.04 10.79 0.72
C LYS A 44 -11.08 11.62 1.48
N ASN A 45 -11.76 11.00 2.42
CA ASN A 45 -12.82 11.62 3.22
C ASN A 45 -12.42 11.80 4.70
N GLY A 46 -11.12 11.82 4.99
CA GLY A 46 -10.63 12.09 6.34
C GLY A 46 -10.84 13.54 6.75
N GLY A 47 -11.19 13.77 8.03
CA GLY A 47 -11.25 15.12 8.59
C GLY A 47 -9.85 15.71 8.79
N ASP A 48 -9.76 17.04 8.95
CA ASP A 48 -8.49 17.77 9.13
C ASP A 48 -7.73 17.35 10.41
N GLU A 49 -8.44 16.87 11.44
CA GLU A 49 -7.84 16.41 12.68
C GLU A 49 -7.50 14.91 12.61
N GLY A 50 -6.22 14.61 12.61
CA GLY A 50 -5.73 13.22 12.67
C GLY A 50 -5.90 12.44 11.36
N LEU A 51 -5.78 13.11 10.22
CA LEU A 51 -5.81 12.51 8.89
C LEU A 51 -4.87 11.32 8.82
N ARG A 52 -5.42 10.14 8.52
CA ARG A 52 -4.64 8.92 8.35
C ARG A 52 -3.97 8.93 6.99
N CYS A 53 -2.65 8.74 7.00
CA CYS A 53 -1.84 8.69 5.81
C CYS A 53 -1.10 7.36 5.74
N LEU A 54 -1.06 6.73 4.58
CA LEU A 54 -0.31 5.51 4.34
C LEU A 54 0.99 5.83 3.58
N PRO A 55 2.17 5.63 4.18
CA PRO A 55 3.44 5.81 3.49
C PRO A 55 3.80 4.53 2.71
N VAL A 56 3.87 4.62 1.39
CA VAL A 56 4.23 3.52 0.49
C VAL A 56 5.60 3.81 -0.14
N LEU A 57 6.54 2.87 -0.01
CA LEU A 57 7.83 2.98 -0.69
C LEU A 57 7.64 2.82 -2.21
N VAL A 58 8.23 3.75 -2.95
CA VAL A 58 8.21 3.76 -4.43
C VAL A 58 9.61 3.98 -4.96
N GLY A 59 9.91 3.36 -6.09
CA GLY A 59 11.17 3.61 -6.80
C GLY A 59 11.15 4.93 -7.57
N PRO A 60 12.31 5.34 -8.13
CA PRO A 60 12.42 6.61 -8.86
C PRO A 60 11.50 6.70 -10.08
N PHE A 61 11.30 5.60 -10.80
CA PHE A 61 10.44 5.56 -12.00
C PHE A 61 8.97 5.69 -11.65
N GLU A 62 8.51 4.99 -10.63
CA GLU A 62 7.15 5.07 -10.11
C GLU A 62 6.88 6.47 -9.57
N ALA A 63 7.80 7.01 -8.76
CA ALA A 63 7.68 8.36 -8.21
C ALA A 63 7.61 9.43 -9.32
N GLN A 64 8.47 9.34 -10.34
CA GLN A 64 8.42 10.25 -11.48
C GLN A 64 7.07 10.18 -12.19
N THR A 65 6.56 8.97 -12.44
CA THR A 65 5.25 8.77 -13.08
C THR A 65 4.13 9.38 -12.27
N ILE A 66 4.14 9.17 -10.95
CA ILE A 66 3.13 9.71 -10.03
C ILE A 66 3.19 11.25 -10.05
N ILE A 67 4.37 11.85 -9.83
CA ILE A 67 4.56 13.31 -9.81
C ILE A 67 4.04 13.93 -11.10
N VAL A 68 4.48 13.40 -12.24
CA VAL A 68 4.09 13.91 -13.54
C VAL A 68 2.58 13.86 -13.76
N SER A 69 1.94 12.78 -13.31
CA SER A 69 0.48 12.61 -13.43
C SER A 69 -0.28 13.56 -12.50
N LEU A 70 0.16 13.74 -11.26
CA LEU A 70 -0.45 14.66 -10.30
C LEU A 70 -0.42 16.12 -10.78
N PHE A 71 0.65 16.53 -11.46
CA PHE A 71 0.78 17.88 -12.01
C PHE A 71 0.23 18.04 -13.45
N ASN A 72 -0.45 17.03 -14.00
CA ASN A 72 -0.99 17.03 -15.37
C ASN A 72 0.04 17.42 -16.44
N HIS A 73 1.32 17.10 -16.21
CA HIS A 73 2.34 17.36 -17.22
C HIS A 73 2.20 16.41 -18.41
N LYS A 74 2.19 16.96 -19.61
CA LYS A 74 2.25 16.15 -20.84
C LYS A 74 3.64 15.50 -20.92
N VAL A 75 3.67 14.19 -20.81
CA VAL A 75 4.91 13.38 -20.95
C VAL A 75 4.78 12.48 -22.15
N ARG A 76 5.92 12.04 -22.63
CA ARG A 76 5.95 10.97 -23.64
C ARG A 76 5.34 9.70 -23.02
N PRO A 77 4.57 8.91 -23.82
CA PRO A 77 4.04 7.65 -23.34
C PRO A 77 5.13 6.75 -22.76
N GLY A 78 4.87 6.22 -21.58
CA GLY A 78 5.77 5.31 -20.85
C GLY A 78 5.19 3.92 -20.73
N ILE A 79 5.81 3.09 -19.85
CA ILE A 79 5.39 1.70 -19.66
C ILE A 79 3.95 1.58 -19.11
N TYR A 80 3.55 2.49 -18.24
CA TYR A 80 2.20 2.48 -17.68
C TYR A 80 1.13 2.91 -18.69
N ASP A 81 1.48 3.84 -19.61
CA ASP A 81 0.61 4.19 -20.73
C ASP A 81 0.45 2.99 -21.69
N LEU A 82 1.57 2.31 -22.01
CA LEU A 82 1.54 1.10 -22.83
C LEU A 82 0.65 0.01 -22.21
N TYR A 83 0.73 -0.18 -20.87
CA TYR A 83 -0.11 -1.14 -20.17
C TYR A 83 -1.59 -0.79 -20.31
N LEU A 84 -1.96 0.48 -20.04
CA LEU A 84 -3.35 0.94 -20.13
C LEU A 84 -3.88 0.86 -21.58
N ASP A 85 -3.06 1.23 -22.57
CA ASP A 85 -3.42 1.12 -23.97
C ASP A 85 -3.57 -0.36 -24.39
N THR A 86 -2.73 -1.25 -23.86
CA THR A 86 -2.85 -2.69 -24.10
C THR A 86 -4.17 -3.23 -23.54
N LEU A 87 -4.52 -2.89 -22.30
CA LEU A 87 -5.81 -3.28 -21.73
C LEU A 87 -6.96 -2.82 -22.61
N LYS A 88 -6.94 -1.55 -23.03
CA LYS A 88 -7.96 -0.95 -23.87
C LYS A 88 -8.08 -1.64 -25.23
N GLN A 89 -6.95 -2.07 -25.85
CA GLN A 89 -6.97 -2.81 -27.12
C GLN A 89 -7.64 -4.18 -26.99
N PHE A 90 -7.68 -4.73 -25.79
CA PHE A 90 -8.37 -5.99 -25.47
C PHE A 90 -9.72 -5.78 -24.76
N ASP A 91 -10.34 -4.60 -24.94
CA ASP A 91 -11.64 -4.22 -24.36
C ASP A 91 -11.68 -4.34 -22.82
N GLY A 92 -10.51 -4.22 -22.17
CA GLY A 92 -10.36 -4.22 -20.72
C GLY A 92 -10.10 -2.82 -20.17
N HIS A 93 -10.51 -2.58 -18.92
CA HIS A 93 -10.19 -1.34 -18.21
C HIS A 93 -10.05 -1.57 -16.70
N LEU A 94 -9.24 -0.74 -16.06
CA LEU A 94 -9.08 -0.78 -14.61
C LEU A 94 -10.32 -0.18 -13.94
N VAL A 95 -10.86 -0.89 -12.95
CA VAL A 95 -12.04 -0.45 -12.16
C VAL A 95 -11.67 0.01 -10.77
N GLU A 96 -10.77 -0.70 -10.10
CA GLU A 96 -10.26 -0.31 -8.78
C GLU A 96 -8.89 -0.93 -8.50
N ILE A 97 -8.20 -0.36 -7.52
CA ILE A 97 -6.99 -0.91 -6.92
C ILE A 97 -7.26 -1.16 -5.44
N ASP A 98 -6.92 -2.34 -4.95
CA ASP A 98 -7.13 -2.74 -3.58
C ASP A 98 -5.80 -3.13 -2.92
N ILE A 99 -5.36 -2.36 -1.93
CA ILE A 99 -4.15 -2.64 -1.15
C ILE A 99 -4.55 -3.65 -0.07
N TYR A 100 -4.11 -4.90 -0.21
CA TYR A 100 -4.59 -6.00 0.62
C TYR A 100 -3.55 -6.59 1.57
N ARG A 101 -2.26 -6.36 1.33
CA ARG A 101 -1.19 -6.98 2.13
C ARG A 101 0.06 -6.11 2.19
N ILE A 102 0.81 -6.24 3.30
CA ILE A 102 2.21 -5.82 3.41
C ILE A 102 3.06 -7.03 3.78
N SER A 103 4.20 -7.21 3.12
CA SER A 103 5.19 -8.25 3.43
C SER A 103 6.59 -7.71 3.13
N GLY A 104 7.55 -7.93 4.04
CA GLY A 104 8.92 -7.43 3.88
C GLY A 104 9.06 -5.90 3.74
N GLY A 105 8.07 -5.12 4.17
CA GLY A 105 8.02 -3.66 3.95
C GLY A 105 7.48 -3.24 2.58
N ILE A 106 7.06 -4.22 1.76
CA ILE A 106 6.45 -4.00 0.45
C ILE A 106 4.93 -4.16 0.58
N PHE A 107 4.18 -3.19 0.06
CA PHE A 107 2.73 -3.28 -0.06
C PHE A 107 2.36 -3.96 -1.38
N TYR A 108 1.36 -4.84 -1.32
CA TYR A 108 0.82 -5.59 -2.45
C TYR A 108 -0.62 -5.18 -2.72
N SER A 109 -0.97 -5.11 -3.99
CA SER A 109 -2.29 -4.69 -4.47
C SER A 109 -2.87 -5.65 -5.48
N HIS A 110 -4.19 -5.70 -5.52
CA HIS A 110 -4.96 -6.24 -6.63
C HIS A 110 -5.31 -5.11 -7.60
N LEU A 111 -5.01 -5.28 -8.87
CA LEU A 111 -5.55 -4.48 -9.97
C LEU A 111 -6.82 -5.17 -10.46
N TYR A 112 -7.98 -4.60 -10.21
CA TYR A 112 -9.23 -5.13 -10.73
C TYR A 112 -9.45 -4.63 -12.14
N VAL A 113 -9.57 -5.58 -13.08
CA VAL A 113 -9.79 -5.33 -14.50
C VAL A 113 -11.17 -5.85 -14.87
N GLU A 114 -11.98 -5.02 -15.47
CA GLU A 114 -13.26 -5.41 -16.05
C GLU A 114 -13.10 -5.60 -17.55
N ARG A 115 -13.64 -6.70 -18.07
CA ARG A 115 -13.76 -6.99 -19.50
C ARG A 115 -15.06 -7.74 -19.76
N GLU A 116 -15.89 -7.26 -20.68
CA GLU A 116 -17.14 -7.90 -21.10
C GLU A 116 -18.07 -8.20 -19.92
N GLY A 117 -18.12 -7.33 -18.91
CA GLY A 117 -18.92 -7.50 -17.69
C GLY A 117 -18.33 -8.47 -16.65
N ASN A 118 -17.15 -9.03 -16.90
CA ASN A 118 -16.44 -9.90 -15.97
C ASN A 118 -15.30 -9.14 -15.30
N ILE A 119 -15.20 -9.24 -13.97
CA ILE A 119 -14.12 -8.64 -13.20
C ILE A 119 -13.12 -9.73 -12.81
N SER A 120 -11.87 -9.49 -13.11
CA SER A 120 -10.74 -10.29 -12.68
C SER A 120 -9.70 -9.41 -11.97
N TYR A 121 -8.73 -10.00 -11.28
CA TYR A 121 -7.68 -9.21 -10.65
C TYR A 121 -6.29 -9.76 -11.00
N ILE A 122 -5.31 -8.85 -10.94
CA ILE A 122 -3.89 -9.11 -11.16
C ILE A 122 -3.14 -8.68 -9.91
N ASN A 123 -2.30 -9.56 -9.39
CA ASN A 123 -1.42 -9.24 -8.26
C ASN A 123 -0.25 -8.37 -8.72
N CYS A 124 0.05 -7.31 -7.97
CA CYS A 124 1.20 -6.47 -8.23
C CYS A 124 1.69 -5.75 -6.96
N ARG A 125 2.85 -5.13 -7.04
CA ARG A 125 3.32 -4.22 -6.00
C ARG A 125 2.46 -2.95 -6.01
N THR A 126 2.16 -2.42 -4.83
CA THR A 126 1.36 -1.19 -4.71
C THR A 126 2.01 0.00 -5.45
N ALA A 127 3.35 0.10 -5.47
CA ALA A 127 4.06 1.15 -6.20
C ALA A 127 3.70 1.20 -7.70
N ASP A 128 3.61 0.03 -8.35
CA ASP A 128 3.20 -0.10 -9.75
C ASP A 128 1.71 0.24 -9.92
N ALA A 129 0.87 -0.28 -9.00
CA ALA A 129 -0.56 0.00 -8.98
C ALA A 129 -0.86 1.50 -8.85
N LEU A 130 -0.15 2.22 -7.97
CA LEU A 130 -0.29 3.67 -7.81
C LEU A 130 0.03 4.43 -9.09
N SER A 131 1.09 4.01 -9.81
CA SER A 131 1.48 4.62 -11.08
C SER A 131 0.39 4.46 -12.15
N LEU A 132 -0.30 3.31 -12.16
CA LEU A 132 -1.45 3.08 -13.03
C LEU A 132 -2.66 3.89 -12.57
N ALA A 133 -2.97 3.89 -11.26
CA ALA A 133 -4.12 4.59 -10.69
C ALA A 133 -4.14 6.09 -11.04
N VAL A 134 -3.02 6.77 -10.83
CA VAL A 134 -2.92 8.22 -11.11
C VAL A 134 -3.00 8.54 -12.61
N ARG A 135 -2.61 7.60 -13.48
CA ARG A 135 -2.71 7.73 -14.95
C ARG A 135 -4.11 7.52 -15.48
N SER A 136 -4.83 6.54 -14.94
CA SER A 136 -6.17 6.17 -15.37
C SER A 136 -7.28 6.81 -14.53
N ASN A 137 -6.92 7.54 -13.48
CA ASN A 137 -7.86 8.08 -12.49
C ASN A 137 -8.71 6.98 -11.83
N THR A 138 -8.10 5.81 -11.60
CA THR A 138 -8.73 4.66 -10.99
C THR A 138 -8.73 4.82 -9.46
N PRO A 139 -9.84 4.52 -8.74
CA PRO A 139 -9.91 4.63 -7.30
C PRO A 139 -9.00 3.61 -6.60
N ILE A 140 -8.44 4.01 -5.47
CA ILE A 140 -7.52 3.22 -4.65
C ILE A 140 -8.21 2.95 -3.32
N PHE A 141 -8.24 1.69 -2.91
CA PHE A 141 -8.81 1.25 -1.64
C PHE A 141 -7.79 0.49 -0.80
N ILE A 142 -8.03 0.48 0.51
CA ILE A 142 -7.30 -0.33 1.48
C ILE A 142 -8.28 -0.83 2.54
N GLU A 143 -8.05 -2.02 3.07
CA GLU A 143 -8.78 -2.51 4.24
C GLU A 143 -8.47 -1.64 5.47
N GLU A 144 -9.51 -1.30 6.24
CA GLU A 144 -9.38 -0.40 7.40
C GLU A 144 -8.39 -0.92 8.43
N ASP A 145 -8.39 -2.23 8.72
CA ASP A 145 -7.46 -2.86 9.66
C ASP A 145 -6.00 -2.78 9.17
N LEU A 146 -5.78 -2.90 7.87
CA LEU A 146 -4.44 -2.77 7.29
C LEU A 146 -3.97 -1.31 7.34
N LEU A 147 -4.86 -0.37 7.04
CA LEU A 147 -4.58 1.06 7.16
C LEU A 147 -4.22 1.43 8.60
N GLU A 148 -5.04 1.05 9.58
CA GLU A 148 -4.84 1.44 10.98
C GLU A 148 -3.50 0.93 11.53
N ARG A 149 -3.09 -0.27 11.15
CA ARG A 149 -1.79 -0.84 11.57
C ARG A 149 -0.58 -0.17 10.94
N ASN A 150 -0.74 0.46 9.78
CA ASN A 150 0.38 0.97 8.99
C ASN A 150 0.31 2.49 8.70
N CYS A 151 -0.77 3.16 9.12
CA CYS A 151 -0.90 4.59 8.88
C CYS A 151 0.00 5.42 9.81
N VAL A 152 0.33 6.61 9.33
CA VAL A 152 0.79 7.74 10.14
C VAL A 152 -0.35 8.72 10.30
N ARG A 153 -0.42 9.41 11.42
CA ARG A 153 -1.35 10.50 11.62
C ARG A 153 -0.61 11.80 11.41
N LEU A 154 -1.11 12.60 10.48
CA LEU A 154 -0.56 13.94 10.24
C LEU A 154 -0.91 14.80 11.45
N GLN A 155 0.10 15.41 12.09
CA GLN A 155 -0.09 16.33 13.18
C GLN A 155 -0.39 17.75 12.64
N PRO A 156 -1.05 18.62 13.42
CA PRO A 156 -1.37 19.99 12.98
C PRO A 156 -0.14 20.81 12.60
N ASP A 157 1.03 20.50 13.15
CA ASP A 157 2.32 21.13 12.83
C ASP A 157 2.98 20.57 11.54
N GLY A 158 2.31 19.63 10.86
CA GLY A 158 2.81 18.95 9.67
C GLY A 158 3.86 17.86 9.95
N ALA A 159 4.16 17.58 11.22
CA ALA A 159 5.08 16.51 11.58
C ALA A 159 4.40 15.14 11.50
N TYR A 160 5.16 14.15 11.06
CA TYR A 160 4.75 12.74 11.11
C TYR A 160 5.97 11.85 11.34
N SER A 161 5.77 10.75 12.03
CA SER A 161 6.78 9.70 12.17
C SER A 161 6.40 8.51 11.30
N LEU A 162 7.33 8.05 10.47
CA LEU A 162 7.07 6.88 9.63
C LEU A 162 6.96 5.62 10.50
N PRO A 163 6.00 4.73 10.22
CA PRO A 163 5.93 3.45 10.88
C PRO A 163 7.20 2.62 10.63
N ILE A 164 7.57 1.80 11.61
CA ILE A 164 8.70 0.86 11.49
C ILE A 164 8.50 -0.06 10.28
N THR A 165 7.26 -0.46 10.02
CA THR A 165 6.86 -1.35 8.92
C THR A 165 7.20 -0.81 7.52
N THR A 166 7.33 0.50 7.35
CA THR A 166 7.62 1.15 6.05
C THR A 166 9.09 1.50 5.84
N ALA A 167 9.92 1.38 6.87
CA ALA A 167 11.36 1.63 6.76
C ALA A 167 12.06 0.44 6.06
N SER A 168 13.08 0.68 5.25
CA SER A 168 13.88 -0.42 4.68
C SER A 168 14.62 -1.19 5.77
N THR A 169 14.91 -2.47 5.54
CA THR A 169 15.64 -3.32 6.50
C THR A 169 17.00 -2.71 6.90
N LYS A 170 17.66 -2.00 5.96
CA LYS A 170 18.90 -1.28 6.26
C LYS A 170 18.68 -0.17 7.29
N VAL A 171 17.65 0.65 7.10
CA VAL A 171 17.30 1.74 8.04
C VAL A 171 16.89 1.18 9.40
N LEU A 172 16.18 0.05 9.44
CA LEU A 172 15.81 -0.61 10.70
C LEU A 172 17.04 -1.11 11.47
N LYS A 173 18.04 -1.67 10.76
CA LYS A 173 19.30 -2.10 11.38
C LYS A 173 20.09 -0.92 11.96
N GLU A 174 20.24 0.16 11.20
CA GLU A 174 20.90 1.39 11.66
C GLU A 174 20.18 2.00 12.88
N ALA A 175 18.84 2.04 12.86
CA ALA A 175 18.05 2.51 13.99
C ALA A 175 18.16 1.61 15.22
N MET A 176 18.24 0.28 15.00
CA MET A 176 18.43 -0.67 16.10
C MET A 176 19.79 -0.49 16.79
N GLU A 177 20.86 -0.29 16.01
CA GLU A 177 22.20 -0.02 16.55
C GLU A 177 22.20 1.29 17.37
N GLN A 178 21.53 2.33 16.89
CA GLN A 178 21.38 3.59 17.63
C GLN A 178 20.55 3.41 18.90
N ALA A 179 19.47 2.65 18.86
CA ALA A 179 18.65 2.36 20.03
C ALA A 179 19.43 1.61 21.11
N ILE A 180 20.29 0.66 20.72
CA ILE A 180 21.18 -0.06 21.65
C ILE A 180 22.22 0.90 22.23
N ALA A 181 22.82 1.77 21.41
CA ALA A 181 23.83 2.74 21.88
C ALA A 181 23.26 3.78 22.86
N THR A 182 21.96 4.05 22.79
CA THR A 182 21.24 4.96 23.70
C THR A 182 20.50 4.22 24.82
N GLU A 183 20.77 2.93 25.01
CA GLU A 183 20.14 2.05 26.01
C GLU A 183 18.60 1.95 25.92
N ASN A 184 18.03 2.26 24.76
CA ASN A 184 16.59 2.13 24.51
C ASN A 184 16.26 0.70 24.04
N TYR A 185 16.37 -0.26 24.95
CA TYR A 185 16.23 -1.68 24.66
C TYR A 185 14.82 -2.09 24.23
N GLU A 186 13.79 -1.40 24.70
CA GLU A 186 12.41 -1.65 24.28
C GLU A 186 12.23 -1.33 22.78
N PHE A 187 12.71 -0.19 22.33
CA PHE A 187 12.67 0.18 20.92
C PHE A 187 13.55 -0.73 20.06
N ALA A 188 14.76 -1.08 20.54
CA ALA A 188 15.63 -2.03 19.87
C ALA A 188 14.99 -3.40 19.68
N ALA A 189 14.27 -3.91 20.70
CA ALA A 189 13.53 -5.17 20.60
C ALA A 189 12.43 -5.13 19.53
N ARG A 190 11.64 -4.06 19.46
CA ARG A 190 10.61 -3.88 18.44
C ARG A 190 11.21 -3.85 17.02
N LEU A 191 12.35 -3.18 16.83
CA LEU A 191 13.05 -3.13 15.55
C LEU A 191 13.59 -4.51 15.15
N ARG A 192 14.17 -5.25 16.10
CA ARG A 192 14.63 -6.63 15.87
C ARG A 192 13.50 -7.54 15.45
N ASP A 193 12.36 -7.46 16.14
CA ASP A 193 11.21 -8.32 15.85
C ASP A 193 10.64 -8.05 14.46
N GLU A 194 10.61 -6.78 14.04
CA GLU A 194 10.24 -6.40 12.66
C GLU A 194 11.25 -6.92 11.63
N ILE A 195 12.56 -6.81 11.87
CA ILE A 195 13.60 -7.33 10.97
C ILE A 195 13.47 -8.86 10.82
N ASN A 196 13.24 -9.57 11.91
CA ASN A 196 13.08 -11.02 11.90
C ASN A 196 11.82 -11.46 11.15
N SER A 197 10.70 -10.74 11.32
CA SER A 197 9.46 -11.04 10.60
C SER A 197 9.62 -10.93 9.09
N ARG A 198 10.46 -9.99 8.63
CA ARG A 198 10.77 -9.83 7.19
C ARG A 198 11.59 -11.00 6.63
N GLY A 199 12.58 -11.48 7.39
CA GLY A 199 13.39 -12.62 6.97
C GLY A 199 12.57 -13.90 6.79
N GLN A 200 11.52 -14.09 7.60
CA GLN A 200 10.61 -15.24 7.46
C GLN A 200 9.62 -15.07 6.29
N ALA A 201 9.26 -13.84 5.94
CA ALA A 201 8.36 -13.57 4.81
C ALA A 201 9.04 -13.80 3.45
N ASP A 202 10.32 -13.48 3.32
CA ASP A 202 11.09 -13.70 2.09
C ASP A 202 11.22 -15.20 1.73
N GLU A 203 11.24 -16.09 2.72
CA GLU A 203 11.27 -17.55 2.49
C GLU A 203 9.92 -18.09 2.02
N SER A 204 8.81 -17.52 2.49
CA SER A 204 7.46 -17.98 2.12
C SER A 204 6.95 -17.43 0.78
N ASP A 205 7.49 -16.31 0.32
CA ASP A 205 7.06 -15.67 -0.94
C ASP A 205 7.79 -16.26 -2.18
N MET A 206 8.90 -17.00 -1.99
CA MET A 206 9.60 -17.71 -3.09
C MET A 206 8.82 -18.92 -3.63
N ASP A 207 7.86 -19.45 -2.88
CA ASP A 207 7.03 -20.60 -3.28
C ASP A 207 5.75 -20.20 -4.06
N LEU A 208 5.53 -18.90 -4.33
CA LEU A 208 4.31 -18.36 -4.93
C LEU A 208 4.51 -17.66 -6.31
N ILE A 209 5.69 -17.85 -6.93
CA ILE A 209 5.99 -17.32 -8.28
C ILE A 209 5.99 -18.45 -9.32
#